data_93da6b0d6080523d74f15c608c7820aa
#
_entry.id   93da6b0d6080523d74f15c608c7820aa
#
_cell.length_a   1.000
_cell.length_b   1.000
_cell.length_c   1.000
_cell.angle_alpha   90.00
_cell.angle_beta   90.00
_cell.angle_gamma   90.00
#
_symmetry.space_group_name_H-M   'P 1'
#
loop_
_entity.id
_entity.type
_entity.pdbx_description
1 polymer ?
#
loop_
_entity_poly.entity_id
_entity_poly.type
_entity_poly.pdbx_seq_one_letter_code
_entity_poly.pdbx_strand_id
1 'polypeptide(L)'
;MPVRVNIPTPMRQYTDNQAVVEAAGATVKDLLDNLGKKYPGIVSRLFENGQVRRFVNVYLNDEDIRYLDSLQTAVKDGDEVSIIPAVAGG
;
A
#
# COMPACT_ATOMS: atom_id res chain seq x y z
N MET A 1 3.16 17.52 -2.09
CA MET A 1 1.82 16.93 -2.24
C MET A 1 1.88 15.46 -1.82
N PRO A 2 0.85 14.96 -1.16
CA PRO A 2 0.88 13.56 -0.72
C PRO A 2 0.77 12.58 -1.89
N VAL A 3 1.10 11.35 -1.59
CA VAL A 3 0.93 10.24 -2.52
C VAL A 3 -0.47 9.67 -2.33
N ARG A 4 -1.15 9.37 -3.43
CA ARG A 4 -2.46 8.74 -3.36
C ARG A 4 -2.30 7.23 -3.25
N VAL A 5 -3.06 6.63 -2.34
CA VAL A 5 -3.05 5.19 -2.15
C VAL A 5 -4.43 4.64 -2.48
N ASN A 6 -4.50 3.78 -3.48
CA ASN A 6 -5.75 3.14 -3.86
C ASN A 6 -5.95 1.91 -2.98
N ILE A 7 -7.10 1.86 -2.32
CA ILE A 7 -7.42 0.81 -1.36
C ILE A 7 -8.38 -0.19 -2.01
N PRO A 8 -8.04 -1.48 -2.03
CA PRO A 8 -8.94 -2.48 -2.61
C PRO A 8 -10.19 -2.66 -1.77
N THR A 9 -11.27 -3.07 -2.42
CA THR A 9 -12.57 -3.22 -1.78
C THR A 9 -12.51 -4.00 -0.45
N PRO A 10 -11.82 -5.14 -0.36
CA PRO A 10 -11.79 -5.90 0.89
C PRO A 10 -11.11 -5.19 2.06
N MET A 11 -10.31 -4.17 1.77
CA MET A 11 -9.57 -3.45 2.81
C MET A 11 -10.19 -2.11 3.17
N ARG A 12 -11.22 -1.68 2.47
CA ARG A 12 -11.82 -0.35 2.70
C ARG A 12 -12.46 -0.23 4.07
N GLN A 13 -12.88 -1.35 4.66
CA GLN A 13 -13.41 -1.33 6.02
C GLN A 13 -12.39 -0.81 7.05
N TYR A 14 -11.11 -0.83 6.71
CA TYR A 14 -10.04 -0.34 7.58
C TYR A 14 -9.66 1.11 7.28
N THR A 15 -10.23 1.71 6.24
CA THR A 15 -9.93 3.08 5.83
C THR A 15 -11.20 3.92 5.74
N ASP A 16 -12.12 3.71 6.68
CA ASP A 16 -13.39 4.44 6.74
C ASP A 16 -14.18 4.35 5.43
N ASN A 17 -14.09 3.19 4.77
CA ASN A 17 -14.75 2.91 3.49
C ASN A 17 -14.26 3.80 2.35
N GLN A 18 -13.04 4.34 2.47
CA GLN A 18 -12.49 5.18 1.42
C GLN A 18 -11.72 4.34 0.41
N ALA A 19 -12.00 4.58 -0.88
CA ALA A 19 -11.33 3.89 -1.97
C ALA A 19 -9.94 4.48 -2.23
N VAL A 20 -9.74 5.74 -1.90
CA VAL A 20 -8.47 6.44 -2.08
C VAL A 20 -8.17 7.23 -0.82
N VAL A 21 -6.97 7.06 -0.29
CA VAL A 21 -6.51 7.83 0.85
C VAL A 21 -5.15 8.44 0.50
N GLU A 22 -4.77 9.48 1.22
CA GLU A 22 -3.49 10.13 1.00
C GLU A 22 -2.54 9.78 2.13
N ALA A 23 -1.28 9.57 1.78
CA ALA A 23 -0.25 9.30 2.76
C ALA A 23 1.06 9.91 2.27
N ALA A 24 2.02 10.07 3.16
CA ALA A 24 3.32 10.64 2.85
C ALA A 24 4.42 9.62 3.16
N GLY A 25 5.54 9.76 2.49
CA GLY A 25 6.68 8.91 2.73
C GLY A 25 7.72 9.09 1.64
N ALA A 26 8.97 8.77 1.94
CA ALA A 26 10.05 8.84 0.97
C ALA A 26 10.20 7.52 0.21
N THR A 27 9.76 6.42 0.79
CA THR A 27 9.77 5.10 0.16
C THR A 27 8.40 4.46 0.32
N VAL A 28 8.17 3.38 -0.42
CA VAL A 28 6.93 2.62 -0.28
C VAL A 28 6.75 2.15 1.16
N LYS A 29 7.84 1.71 1.81
CA LYS A 29 7.78 1.28 3.20
C LYS A 29 7.31 2.41 4.11
N ASP A 30 7.92 3.59 3.99
CA ASP A 30 7.55 4.75 4.80
C ASP A 30 6.10 5.12 4.58
N LEU A 31 5.67 5.09 3.32
CA LEU A 31 4.30 5.41 2.95
C LEU A 31 3.31 4.45 3.62
N LEU A 32 3.59 3.15 3.54
CA LEU A 32 2.70 2.14 4.12
C LEU A 32 2.74 2.18 5.65
N ASP A 33 3.91 2.48 6.23
CA ASP A 33 4.01 2.65 7.68
C ASP A 33 3.14 3.83 8.14
N ASN A 34 3.20 4.93 7.41
CA ASN A 34 2.39 6.11 7.75
C ASN A 34 0.91 5.86 7.53
N LEU A 35 0.57 5.10 6.50
CA LEU A 35 -0.80 4.66 6.30
C LEU A 35 -1.29 3.85 7.49
N GLY A 36 -0.45 2.95 8.01
CA GLY A 36 -0.78 2.14 9.15
C GLY A 36 -0.94 2.93 10.45
N LYS A 37 -0.23 4.05 10.58
CA LYS A 37 -0.41 4.92 11.73
C LYS A 37 -1.77 5.61 11.70
N LYS A 38 -2.24 5.94 10.51
CA LYS A 38 -3.53 6.60 10.32
C LYS A 38 -4.68 5.59 10.40
N TYR A 39 -4.46 4.39 9.89
CA TYR A 39 -5.45 3.33 9.87
C TYR A 39 -4.84 2.04 10.42
N PRO A 40 -4.72 1.89 11.74
CA PRO A 40 -4.00 0.75 12.33
C PRO A 40 -4.54 -0.62 11.93
N GLY A 41 -5.84 -0.72 11.64
CA GLY A 41 -6.44 -2.00 11.27
C GLY A 41 -5.94 -2.57 9.97
N ILE A 42 -5.34 -1.73 9.09
CA ILE A 42 -4.88 -2.21 7.79
C ILE A 42 -3.52 -2.90 7.88
N VAL A 43 -2.75 -2.63 8.94
CA VAL A 43 -1.37 -3.13 9.05
C VAL A 43 -1.31 -4.65 8.94
N SER A 44 -2.18 -5.35 9.66
CA SER A 44 -2.18 -6.80 9.64
C SER A 44 -2.63 -7.38 8.31
N ARG A 45 -3.26 -6.56 7.47
CA ARG A 45 -3.69 -6.99 6.14
C ARG A 45 -2.60 -6.76 5.10
N LEU A 46 -1.65 -5.87 5.38
CA LEU A 46 -0.58 -5.53 4.45
C LEU A 46 0.71 -6.27 4.78
N PHE A 47 1.01 -6.44 6.06
CA PHE A 47 2.32 -6.92 6.50
C PHE A 47 2.24 -8.21 7.30
N GLU A 48 3.25 -9.04 7.12
CA GLU A 48 3.47 -10.24 7.91
C GLU A 48 4.97 -10.34 8.15
N ASN A 49 5.38 -10.39 9.42
CA ASN A 49 6.79 -10.48 9.79
C ASN A 49 7.65 -9.39 9.16
N GLY A 50 7.11 -8.15 9.11
CA GLY A 50 7.83 -7.00 8.60
C GLY A 50 7.91 -6.90 7.08
N GLN A 51 7.24 -7.80 6.37
CA GLN A 51 7.22 -7.81 4.91
C GLN A 51 5.79 -7.77 4.41
N VAL A 52 5.61 -7.30 3.18
CA VAL A 52 4.31 -7.32 2.54
C VAL A 52 3.83 -8.77 2.42
N ARG A 53 2.57 -9.00 2.79
CA ARG A 53 2.01 -10.36 2.74
C ARG A 53 2.08 -10.90 1.31
N ARG A 54 2.28 -12.24 1.18
CA ARG A 54 2.54 -12.85 -0.12
C ARG A 54 1.39 -12.72 -1.12
N PHE A 55 0.16 -12.53 -0.63
CA PHE A 55 -1.00 -12.37 -1.51
C PHE A 55 -1.43 -10.93 -1.64
N VAL A 56 -0.54 -9.98 -1.32
CA VAL A 56 -0.78 -8.58 -1.51
C VAL A 56 0.25 -8.06 -2.51
N ASN A 57 -0.23 -7.44 -3.58
CA ASN A 57 0.63 -6.79 -4.55
C ASN A 57 0.56 -5.30 -4.34
N VAL A 58 1.69 -4.63 -4.45
CA VAL A 58 1.76 -3.17 -4.35
C VAL A 58 2.33 -2.65 -5.66
N TYR A 59 1.62 -1.71 -6.27
CA TYR A 59 2.01 -1.10 -7.53
C TYR A 59 2.31 0.36 -7.32
N LEU A 60 3.39 0.83 -7.90
CA LEU A 60 3.74 2.25 -7.95
C LEU A 60 3.53 2.70 -9.39
N ASN A 61 2.52 3.56 -9.63
CA ASN A 61 2.19 4.07 -10.96
C ASN A 61 2.10 2.93 -11.98
N ASP A 62 1.31 1.90 -11.67
CA ASP A 62 1.07 0.75 -12.54
C ASP A 62 2.23 -0.24 -12.65
N GLU A 63 3.26 -0.09 -11.85
CA GLU A 63 4.41 -1.00 -11.88
C GLU A 63 4.55 -1.73 -10.55
N ASP A 64 4.59 -3.06 -10.58
CA ASP A 64 4.73 -3.87 -9.37
C ASP A 64 6.09 -3.58 -8.73
N ILE A 65 6.09 -3.23 -7.45
CA ILE A 65 7.33 -2.85 -6.76
C ILE A 65 8.34 -3.98 -6.66
N ARG A 66 7.92 -5.23 -6.84
CA ARG A 66 8.86 -6.36 -6.84
C ARG A 66 9.84 -6.31 -8.02
N TYR A 67 9.46 -5.59 -9.08
CA TYR A 67 10.33 -5.37 -10.23
C TYR A 67 11.11 -4.06 -10.11
N LEU A 68 10.94 -3.37 -8.99
CA LEU A 68 11.69 -2.16 -8.64
C LEU A 68 12.54 -2.50 -7.42
N ASP A 69 12.56 -1.62 -6.42
CA ASP A 69 13.33 -1.85 -5.20
C ASP A 69 12.46 -2.32 -4.03
N SER A 70 11.36 -2.98 -4.34
CA SER A 70 10.41 -3.50 -3.34
C SER A 70 10.01 -2.40 -2.35
N LEU A 71 10.06 -2.65 -1.06
CA LEU A 71 9.67 -1.66 -0.05
C LEU A 71 10.59 -0.45 -0.02
N GLN A 72 11.80 -0.56 -0.58
CA GLN A 72 12.75 0.54 -0.63
C GLN A 72 12.58 1.43 -1.87
N THR A 73 11.60 1.11 -2.71
CA THR A 73 11.31 1.92 -3.90
C THR A 73 10.96 3.34 -3.48
N ALA A 74 11.65 4.32 -4.07
CA ALA A 74 11.40 5.73 -3.78
C ALA A 74 10.04 6.17 -4.31
N VAL A 75 9.33 6.96 -3.53
CA VAL A 75 8.08 7.59 -3.96
C VAL A 75 8.24 9.10 -3.86
N LYS A 76 7.47 9.81 -4.65
CA LYS A 76 7.53 11.26 -4.68
C LYS A 76 6.13 11.83 -4.77
N ASP A 77 6.03 13.12 -4.49
CA ASP A 77 4.75 13.84 -4.54
C ASP A 77 4.07 13.61 -5.88
N GLY A 78 2.79 13.32 -5.81
CA GLY A 78 1.99 13.09 -7.01
C GLY A 78 1.98 11.66 -7.50
N ASP A 79 2.81 10.79 -6.94
CA ASP A 79 2.79 9.37 -7.29
C ASP A 79 1.50 8.72 -6.77
N GLU A 80 1.19 7.58 -7.37
CA GLU A 80 0.02 6.80 -6.99
C GLU A 80 0.46 5.38 -6.64
N VAL A 81 0.05 4.92 -5.47
CA VAL A 81 0.34 3.56 -5.02
C VAL A 81 -0.97 2.80 -4.97
N SER A 82 -1.00 1.62 -5.56
CA SER A 82 -2.19 0.76 -5.56
C SER A 82 -1.90 -0.51 -4.79
N ILE A 83 -2.80 -0.84 -3.88
CA ILE A 83 -2.74 -2.09 -3.12
C ILE A 83 -3.73 -3.05 -3.79
N ILE A 84 -3.22 -4.17 -4.29
CA ILE A 84 -4.03 -5.12 -5.03
C ILE A 84 -3.87 -6.50 -4.40
N PRO A 85 -4.91 -7.02 -3.73
CA PRO A 85 -4.81 -8.37 -3.19
C PRO A 85 -4.86 -9.40 -4.32
N ALA A 86 -3.95 -10.35 -4.28
CA ALA A 86 -4.00 -11.47 -5.20
C ALA A 86 -5.05 -12.45 -4.66
N VAL A 87 -5.90 -12.95 -5.54
CA VAL A 87 -6.90 -13.94 -5.14
C VAL A 87 -6.25 -15.31 -5.21
N ALA A 88 -5.78 -15.79 -4.08
CA ALA A 88 -5.10 -17.07 -4.01
C ALA A 88 -6.10 -18.20 -4.25
N GLY A 89 -5.74 -19.08 -5.18
CA GLY A 89 -6.55 -20.26 -5.46
C GLY A 89 -7.83 -19.98 -6.19
N GLY A 90 -7.90 -18.84 -6.78
CA GLY A 90 -9.08 -18.49 -7.57
C GLY A 90 -10.02 -17.61 -6.86
#